data_e77384221e99a7d0e3e0aaaf9666e53b
#
_entry.id   e77384221e99a7d0e3e0aaaf9666e53b
#
_cell.length_a   1.000
_cell.length_b   1.000
_cell.length_c   1.000
_cell.angle_alpha   90.00
_cell.angle_beta   90.00
_cell.angle_gamma   90.00
#
_symmetry.space_group_name_H-M   'P 1'
#
loop_
_entity.id
_entity.type
_entity.pdbx_description
1 polymer ?
#
loop_
_entity_poly.entity_id
_entity_poly.type
_entity_poly.pdbx_seq_one_letter_code
_entity_poly.pdbx_strand_id
1 'polypeptide(L)'
;MRTRILLAAAALACVACAPRAMLNYRDGDPPTVSLPVALAGVDDRSAAFAALYAAELQRGGAGGDTTERWLHGRTDGSSDDLIAQLRQAFADRAATTAVLVVPGLFGDCLVAQAVPFGDGVLRTPERSPTEAYAQYADLGLHSIRMLPLPGRSAAAANGERIAQAILESAADPAVAHIVLVAYSKGATDALHALAALRLRGAVPTELAALVSVAGVVMGTPLADRYEAVYDALSPHFRPFDCSSSEGGDMASLTRRERGPWLAANPPPAGPAYYSVVAHAQPGQMSPLLRASGKLLAAVDPRNDGQVIASDAILPGSVLLAQANADHWDLALPRDRHPDAAMRAMTSGRAYPREALFRAMLVWVVGSVH
;
A
#
# COMPACT_ATOMS: atom_id res chain seq x y z
N MET A 1 -37.88 19.74 -38.30
CA MET A 1 -38.13 19.43 -36.87
C MET A 1 -37.78 18.00 -36.45
N ARG A 2 -37.94 16.97 -37.30
CA ARG A 2 -37.65 15.54 -36.94
C ARG A 2 -36.16 15.21 -36.76
N THR A 3 -35.27 15.86 -37.47
CA THR A 3 -33.82 15.59 -37.39
C THR A 3 -33.16 16.09 -36.10
N ARG A 4 -33.71 17.13 -35.46
CA ARG A 4 -33.19 17.66 -34.18
C ARG A 4 -33.60 16.81 -32.97
N ILE A 5 -34.75 16.10 -33.07
CA ILE A 5 -35.21 15.19 -32.01
C ILE A 5 -34.38 13.92 -31.99
N LEU A 6 -33.91 13.41 -33.15
CA LEU A 6 -33.04 12.22 -33.23
C LEU A 6 -31.62 12.48 -32.66
N LEU A 7 -31.07 13.68 -32.87
CA LEU A 7 -29.79 14.06 -32.28
C LEU A 7 -29.86 14.22 -30.76
N ALA A 8 -30.94 14.74 -30.21
CA ALA A 8 -31.16 14.85 -28.78
C ALA A 8 -31.33 13.48 -28.11
N ALA A 9 -32.03 12.54 -28.77
CA ALA A 9 -32.21 11.18 -28.28
C ALA A 9 -30.88 10.38 -28.31
N ALA A 10 -30.01 10.57 -29.32
CA ALA A 10 -28.71 9.98 -29.39
C ALA A 10 -27.73 10.54 -28.32
N ALA A 11 -27.81 11.84 -28.02
CA ALA A 11 -27.03 12.46 -26.95
C ALA A 11 -27.44 11.96 -25.56
N LEU A 12 -28.75 11.76 -25.31
CA LEU A 12 -29.24 11.16 -24.06
C LEU A 12 -28.87 9.69 -23.91
N ALA A 13 -28.82 8.93 -25.00
CA ALA A 13 -28.38 7.53 -24.97
C ALA A 13 -26.87 7.41 -24.65
N CYS A 14 -26.03 8.34 -25.12
CA CYS A 14 -24.60 8.37 -24.76
C CYS A 14 -24.33 8.74 -23.29
N VAL A 15 -25.20 9.52 -22.66
CA VAL A 15 -25.05 9.83 -21.22
C VAL A 15 -25.42 8.62 -20.34
N ALA A 16 -26.27 7.71 -20.85
CA ALA A 16 -26.61 6.47 -20.15
C ALA A 16 -25.50 5.41 -20.20
N CYS A 17 -24.50 5.58 -21.10
CA CYS A 17 -23.33 4.71 -21.23
C CYS A 17 -22.07 5.27 -20.53
N ALA A 18 -22.14 6.39 -19.82
CA ALA A 18 -21.04 6.80 -18.95
C ALA A 18 -20.84 5.70 -17.89
N PRO A 19 -19.63 5.18 -17.71
CA PRO A 19 -19.36 4.19 -16.69
C PRO A 19 -19.83 4.76 -15.36
N ARG A 20 -20.88 4.18 -14.79
CA ARG A 20 -21.28 4.47 -13.41
C ARG A 20 -20.06 4.22 -12.53
N ALA A 21 -19.81 5.13 -11.58
CA ALA A 21 -18.82 4.90 -10.54
C ALA A 21 -19.00 3.47 -9.98
N MET A 22 -17.99 2.64 -10.12
CA MET A 22 -18.11 1.18 -10.06
C MET A 22 -18.35 0.63 -8.67
N LEU A 23 -18.38 1.44 -7.64
CA LEU A 23 -18.57 0.97 -6.28
C LEU A 23 -19.55 1.87 -5.55
N ASN A 24 -20.74 1.36 -5.31
CA ASN A 24 -21.68 1.86 -4.30
C ASN A 24 -21.48 1.07 -2.98
N TYR A 25 -20.22 0.81 -2.58
CA TYR A 25 -19.95 0.20 -1.29
C TYR A 25 -20.25 1.21 -0.19
N ARG A 26 -21.05 0.83 0.79
CA ARG A 26 -21.39 1.65 1.97
C ARG A 26 -20.84 0.97 3.20
N ASP A 27 -20.47 1.76 4.22
CA ASP A 27 -20.15 1.21 5.52
C ASP A 27 -21.31 0.33 6.01
N GLY A 28 -21.03 -0.94 6.32
CA GLY A 28 -22.03 -1.93 6.67
C GLY A 28 -22.53 -2.81 5.53
N ASP A 29 -22.16 -2.55 4.28
CA ASP A 29 -22.41 -3.50 3.19
C ASP A 29 -21.61 -4.79 3.42
N PRO A 30 -22.10 -5.94 2.95
CA PRO A 30 -21.35 -7.18 3.04
C PRO A 30 -19.97 -7.03 2.37
N PRO A 31 -18.94 -7.79 2.80
CA PRO A 31 -17.56 -7.64 2.35
C PRO A 31 -17.37 -8.11 0.89
N THR A 32 -18.10 -7.47 -0.03
CA THR A 32 -17.94 -7.68 -1.47
C THR A 32 -17.35 -6.42 -2.08
N VAL A 33 -16.19 -6.56 -2.69
CA VAL A 33 -15.58 -5.50 -3.48
C VAL A 33 -15.98 -5.70 -4.92
N SER A 34 -16.79 -4.80 -5.48
CA SER A 34 -17.08 -4.79 -6.92
C SER A 34 -15.91 -4.12 -7.63
N LEU A 35 -15.17 -4.88 -8.39
CA LEU A 35 -14.09 -4.40 -9.26
C LEU A 35 -14.54 -4.49 -10.73
N PRO A 36 -13.88 -3.75 -11.66
CA PRO A 36 -14.03 -4.03 -13.08
C PRO A 36 -13.79 -5.52 -13.36
N VAL A 37 -14.45 -6.07 -14.37
CA VAL A 37 -14.30 -7.51 -14.74
C VAL A 37 -12.83 -7.89 -14.91
N ALA A 38 -12.00 -6.98 -15.44
CA ALA A 38 -10.55 -7.16 -15.58
C ALA A 38 -9.80 -7.24 -14.22
N LEU A 39 -10.43 -6.83 -13.14
CA LEU A 39 -9.87 -6.80 -11.77
C LEU A 39 -10.63 -7.74 -10.81
N ALA A 40 -11.52 -8.58 -11.33
CA ALA A 40 -12.24 -9.57 -10.54
C ALA A 40 -11.28 -10.59 -9.91
N GLY A 41 -11.68 -11.22 -8.81
CA GLY A 41 -10.93 -12.27 -8.15
C GLY A 41 -10.26 -11.87 -6.84
N VAL A 42 -10.67 -10.74 -6.25
CA VAL A 42 -10.24 -10.37 -4.88
C VAL A 42 -10.93 -11.26 -3.86
N ASP A 43 -10.14 -11.92 -3.00
CA ASP A 43 -10.63 -12.67 -1.84
C ASP A 43 -10.61 -11.76 -0.60
N ASP A 44 -11.78 -11.38 -0.10
CA ASP A 44 -11.88 -10.52 1.07
C ASP A 44 -11.76 -11.35 2.37
N ARG A 45 -10.63 -11.20 3.05
CA ARG A 45 -10.31 -11.81 4.33
C ARG A 45 -10.27 -10.81 5.47
N SER A 46 -10.76 -9.59 5.26
CA SER A 46 -10.64 -8.51 6.23
C SER A 46 -11.29 -8.83 7.59
N ALA A 47 -12.42 -9.55 7.59
CA ALA A 47 -13.07 -9.98 8.82
C ALA A 47 -12.20 -10.98 9.63
N ALA A 48 -11.57 -11.94 8.96
CA ALA A 48 -10.67 -12.89 9.62
C ALA A 48 -9.36 -12.22 10.09
N PHE A 49 -8.82 -11.31 9.27
CA PHE A 49 -7.63 -10.54 9.62
C PHE A 49 -7.86 -9.63 10.84
N ALA A 50 -9.06 -9.08 11.00
CA ALA A 50 -9.41 -8.19 12.10
C ALA A 50 -9.19 -8.84 13.48
N ALA A 51 -9.43 -10.15 13.62
CA ALA A 51 -9.20 -10.85 14.88
C ALA A 51 -7.70 -11.02 15.19
N LEU A 52 -6.86 -11.28 14.18
CA LEU A 52 -5.41 -11.29 14.36
C LEU A 52 -4.89 -9.91 14.74
N TYR A 53 -5.39 -8.87 14.08
CA TYR A 53 -5.05 -7.47 14.39
C TYR A 53 -5.48 -7.09 15.82
N ALA A 54 -6.67 -7.52 16.28
CA ALA A 54 -7.11 -7.31 17.66
C ALA A 54 -6.14 -7.91 18.68
N ALA A 55 -5.62 -9.10 18.41
CA ALA A 55 -4.65 -9.75 19.28
C ALA A 55 -3.31 -8.97 19.35
N GLU A 56 -2.87 -8.40 18.22
CA GLU A 56 -1.65 -7.58 18.20
C GLU A 56 -1.86 -6.20 18.84
N LEU A 57 -3.07 -5.61 18.76
CA LEU A 57 -3.42 -4.40 19.52
C LEU A 57 -3.31 -4.62 21.02
N GLN A 58 -3.85 -5.74 21.53
CA GLN A 58 -3.76 -6.09 22.95
C GLN A 58 -2.32 -6.30 23.41
N ARG A 59 -1.49 -6.95 22.59
CA ARG A 59 -0.05 -7.13 22.86
C ARG A 59 0.67 -5.78 22.99
N GLY A 60 0.33 -4.80 22.16
CA GLY A 60 0.90 -3.45 22.18
C GLY A 60 0.46 -2.59 23.36
N GLY A 61 -0.35 -3.10 24.28
CA GLY A 61 -0.81 -2.36 25.47
C GLY A 61 -1.92 -1.34 25.18
N ALA A 62 -2.51 -1.38 23.98
CA ALA A 62 -3.65 -0.52 23.60
C ALA A 62 -4.96 -1.01 24.23
N GLY A 63 -4.96 -1.22 25.55
CA GLY A 63 -6.01 -1.88 26.34
C GLY A 63 -7.38 -1.21 26.39
N GLY A 64 -7.64 -0.22 25.56
CA GLY A 64 -8.95 0.45 25.40
C GLY A 64 -9.33 0.66 23.94
N ASP A 65 -8.45 0.31 23.00
CA ASP A 65 -8.74 0.45 21.57
C ASP A 65 -9.46 -0.79 21.04
N THR A 66 -10.58 -0.57 20.35
CA THR A 66 -11.29 -1.64 19.64
C THR A 66 -10.87 -1.69 18.18
N THR A 67 -10.96 -2.86 17.61
CA THR A 67 -10.64 -3.08 16.18
C THR A 67 -11.50 -2.18 15.27
N GLU A 68 -12.77 -1.96 15.63
CA GLU A 68 -13.75 -1.14 14.92
C GLU A 68 -13.34 0.34 14.81
N ARG A 69 -12.50 0.80 15.74
CA ARG A 69 -11.93 2.16 15.66
C ARG A 69 -10.94 2.30 14.50
N TRP A 70 -10.23 1.23 14.19
CA TRP A 70 -9.05 1.26 13.31
C TRP A 70 -9.23 0.52 11.99
N LEU A 71 -10.22 -0.37 11.91
CA LEU A 71 -10.56 -1.08 10.68
C LEU A 71 -12.03 -0.85 10.33
N HIS A 72 -12.30 -0.75 9.04
CA HIS A 72 -13.66 -0.79 8.51
C HIS A 72 -14.09 -2.23 8.23
N GLY A 73 -15.39 -2.48 8.28
CA GLY A 73 -15.96 -3.78 7.97
C GLY A 73 -16.26 -4.63 9.21
N ARG A 74 -16.53 -5.91 8.99
CA ARG A 74 -16.88 -6.87 10.06
C ARG A 74 -15.64 -7.35 10.78
N THR A 75 -15.77 -7.53 12.08
CA THR A 75 -14.67 -7.99 12.96
C THR A 75 -14.95 -9.36 13.58
N ASP A 76 -16.08 -10.00 13.21
CA ASP A 76 -16.62 -11.21 13.83
C ASP A 76 -16.37 -12.51 13.04
N GLY A 77 -15.43 -12.52 12.11
CA GLY A 77 -15.31 -13.57 11.08
C GLY A 77 -14.18 -14.59 11.25
N SER A 78 -13.51 -14.67 12.39
CA SER A 78 -12.36 -15.58 12.55
C SER A 78 -12.65 -16.70 13.54
N SER A 79 -12.16 -17.91 13.22
CA SER A 79 -12.00 -18.98 14.19
C SER A 79 -10.64 -18.84 14.88
N ASP A 80 -10.58 -19.11 16.20
CA ASP A 80 -9.33 -19.16 16.96
C ASP A 80 -8.36 -20.17 16.35
N ASP A 81 -8.88 -21.23 15.74
CA ASP A 81 -8.11 -22.25 15.05
C ASP A 81 -7.31 -21.70 13.85
N LEU A 82 -7.91 -20.81 13.05
CA LEU A 82 -7.19 -20.18 11.93
C LEU A 82 -6.03 -19.33 12.43
N ILE A 83 -6.26 -18.54 13.47
CA ILE A 83 -5.21 -17.68 14.06
C ILE A 83 -4.09 -18.54 14.64
N ALA A 84 -4.42 -19.64 15.35
CA ALA A 84 -3.43 -20.57 15.89
C ALA A 84 -2.60 -21.22 14.78
N GLN A 85 -3.24 -21.66 13.69
CA GLN A 85 -2.55 -22.23 12.52
C GLN A 85 -1.62 -21.23 11.85
N LEU A 86 -2.08 -19.99 11.63
CA LEU A 86 -1.25 -18.92 11.05
C LEU A 86 -0.03 -18.60 11.91
N ARG A 87 -0.21 -18.52 13.23
CA ARG A 87 0.89 -18.27 14.18
C ARG A 87 1.90 -19.42 14.22
N GLN A 88 1.44 -20.66 14.18
CA GLN A 88 2.33 -21.82 14.13
C GLN A 88 3.14 -21.81 12.81
N ALA A 89 2.45 -21.68 11.68
CA ALA A 89 3.10 -21.63 10.38
C ALA A 89 4.05 -20.44 10.23
N PHE A 90 3.72 -19.29 10.83
CA PHE A 90 4.61 -18.14 10.92
C PHE A 90 5.89 -18.48 11.70
N ALA A 91 5.74 -19.09 12.89
CA ALA A 91 6.89 -19.45 13.73
C ALA A 91 7.83 -20.44 13.02
N ASP A 92 7.29 -21.36 12.24
CA ASP A 92 8.07 -22.35 11.49
C ASP A 92 8.90 -21.71 10.34
N ARG A 93 8.47 -20.56 9.82
CA ARG A 93 9.08 -19.92 8.62
C ARG A 93 9.83 -18.62 8.94
N ALA A 94 9.58 -18.00 10.06
CA ALA A 94 10.09 -16.68 10.39
C ALA A 94 11.62 -16.59 10.24
N ALA A 95 12.37 -17.55 10.78
CA ALA A 95 13.84 -17.54 10.77
C ALA A 95 14.46 -17.61 9.36
N THR A 96 13.70 -18.00 8.35
CA THR A 96 14.15 -18.06 6.94
C THR A 96 13.43 -17.06 6.05
N THR A 97 12.67 -16.11 6.64
CA THR A 97 11.92 -15.10 5.89
C THR A 97 12.62 -13.74 5.92
N ALA A 98 12.95 -13.21 4.75
CA ALA A 98 13.41 -11.85 4.55
C ALA A 98 12.26 -10.93 4.13
N VAL A 99 12.07 -9.80 4.82
CA VAL A 99 11.07 -8.79 4.51
C VAL A 99 11.74 -7.57 3.90
N LEU A 100 11.37 -7.25 2.66
CA LEU A 100 11.84 -6.07 1.95
C LEU A 100 10.73 -5.02 1.93
N VAL A 101 10.94 -3.89 2.61
CA VAL A 101 10.00 -2.79 2.63
C VAL A 101 10.33 -1.82 1.50
N VAL A 102 9.36 -1.61 0.61
CA VAL A 102 9.48 -0.71 -0.54
C VAL A 102 8.79 0.61 -0.19
N PRO A 103 9.54 1.73 -0.07
CA PRO A 103 8.98 3.03 0.31
C PRO A 103 8.16 3.64 -0.81
N GLY A 104 7.37 4.67 -0.47
CA GLY A 104 6.57 5.45 -1.43
C GLY A 104 7.31 6.60 -2.09
N LEU A 105 6.54 7.49 -2.73
CA LEU A 105 7.03 8.75 -3.28
C LEU A 105 7.71 9.58 -2.17
N PHE A 106 8.82 10.25 -2.48
CA PHE A 106 9.67 10.96 -1.53
C PHE A 106 10.28 10.07 -0.43
N GLY A 107 10.31 8.74 -0.63
CA GLY A 107 10.82 7.80 0.36
C GLY A 107 12.29 8.01 0.73
N ASP A 108 13.10 8.58 -0.15
CA ASP A 108 14.50 8.94 0.10
C ASP A 108 14.69 10.24 0.89
N CYS A 109 13.74 11.17 0.81
CA CYS A 109 13.82 12.48 1.45
C CYS A 109 12.91 12.61 2.68
N LEU A 110 11.69 12.16 2.60
CA LEU A 110 10.82 12.06 3.76
C LEU A 110 11.26 10.94 4.71
N VAL A 111 12.05 10.00 4.24
CA VAL A 111 12.63 8.90 5.02
C VAL A 111 13.69 9.40 6.01
N ALA A 112 14.35 10.51 5.75
CA ALA A 112 15.07 11.18 6.83
C ALA A 112 14.15 11.49 8.02
N GLN A 113 12.83 11.41 7.82
CA GLN A 113 11.82 11.78 8.79
C GLN A 113 10.86 10.64 9.19
N ALA A 114 10.60 9.65 8.32
CA ALA A 114 9.69 8.55 8.65
C ALA A 114 9.89 7.33 7.73
N VAL A 115 10.37 6.25 8.30
CA VAL A 115 10.46 4.94 7.63
C VAL A 115 9.10 4.25 7.71
N PRO A 116 8.52 3.74 6.61
CA PRO A 116 7.26 3.01 6.67
C PRO A 116 7.32 1.86 7.69
N PHE A 117 6.41 1.84 8.64
CA PHE A 117 6.35 0.90 9.77
C PHE A 117 7.58 0.90 10.69
N GLY A 118 8.47 1.86 10.55
CA GLY A 118 9.64 1.99 11.41
C GLY A 118 9.33 2.55 12.79
N ASP A 119 10.36 2.68 13.61
CA ASP A 119 10.28 3.11 15.01
C ASP A 119 10.05 4.62 15.23
N GLY A 120 10.06 5.41 14.17
CA GLY A 120 9.88 6.87 14.23
C GLY A 120 11.17 7.66 14.49
N VAL A 121 12.29 6.99 14.71
CA VAL A 121 13.58 7.66 14.81
C VAL A 121 14.06 8.10 13.43
N LEU A 122 14.59 9.32 13.36
CA LEU A 122 15.10 9.85 12.10
C LEU A 122 16.21 8.97 11.55
N ARG A 123 16.16 8.78 10.23
CA ARG A 123 17.26 8.12 9.52
C ARG A 123 18.46 9.07 9.46
N THR A 124 19.61 8.60 9.91
CA THR A 124 20.90 9.24 9.65
C THR A 124 21.70 8.40 8.65
N PRO A 125 22.70 8.96 7.97
CA PRO A 125 23.55 8.18 7.06
C PRO A 125 24.21 6.98 7.73
N GLU A 126 24.46 7.05 9.04
CA GLU A 126 25.11 6.02 9.83
C GLU A 126 24.14 4.91 10.26
N ARG A 127 22.84 5.18 10.24
CA ARG A 127 21.84 4.22 10.68
C ARG A 127 21.56 3.16 9.61
N SER A 128 21.71 1.90 9.98
CA SER A 128 21.42 0.77 9.11
C SER A 128 19.94 0.76 8.66
N PRO A 129 19.63 0.35 7.41
CA PRO A 129 18.26 0.17 6.95
C PRO A 129 17.42 -0.82 7.77
N THR A 130 18.06 -1.70 8.55
CA THR A 130 17.41 -2.68 9.42
C THR A 130 17.10 -2.13 10.82
N GLU A 131 17.87 -1.18 11.33
CA GLU A 131 17.69 -0.65 12.69
C GLU A 131 16.33 0.01 12.92
N ALA A 132 15.72 0.56 11.88
CA ALA A 132 14.37 1.15 11.96
C ALA A 132 13.27 0.12 12.30
N TYR A 133 13.58 -1.17 12.26
CA TYR A 133 12.64 -2.27 12.52
C TYR A 133 13.02 -3.09 13.76
N ALA A 134 13.91 -2.59 14.61
CA ALA A 134 14.37 -3.29 15.82
C ALA A 134 13.21 -3.67 16.77
N GLN A 135 12.09 -2.89 16.76
CA GLN A 135 10.90 -3.20 17.54
C GLN A 135 10.16 -4.48 17.11
N TYR A 136 10.57 -5.09 15.99
CA TYR A 136 10.02 -6.37 15.49
C TYR A 136 10.99 -7.55 15.67
N ALA A 137 12.10 -7.37 16.42
CA ALA A 137 13.10 -8.42 16.60
C ALA A 137 12.52 -9.68 17.27
N ASP A 138 11.50 -9.53 18.12
CA ASP A 138 10.77 -10.63 18.76
C ASP A 138 9.98 -11.52 17.79
N LEU A 139 9.75 -11.07 16.55
CA LEU A 139 9.14 -11.89 15.49
C LEU A 139 10.07 -13.00 14.97
N GLY A 140 11.37 -12.91 15.25
CA GLY A 140 12.35 -13.93 14.83
C GLY A 140 12.53 -14.05 13.32
N LEU A 141 12.15 -13.02 12.55
CA LEU A 141 12.37 -12.98 11.09
C LEU A 141 13.88 -12.94 10.77
N HIS A 142 14.28 -13.57 9.65
CA HIS A 142 15.66 -13.51 9.17
C HIS A 142 16.12 -12.05 9.03
N SER A 143 15.31 -11.21 8.38
CA SER A 143 15.60 -9.77 8.29
C SER A 143 14.34 -8.97 7.94
N ILE A 144 14.30 -7.71 8.40
CA ILE A 144 13.39 -6.68 7.89
C ILE A 144 14.25 -5.49 7.49
N ARG A 145 14.19 -5.06 6.25
CA ARG A 145 14.93 -3.88 5.79
C ARG A 145 14.15 -3.06 4.78
N MET A 146 14.30 -1.75 4.82
CA MET A 146 13.80 -0.88 3.77
C MET A 146 14.80 -0.81 2.62
N LEU A 147 14.29 -0.85 1.39
CA LEU A 147 15.10 -0.66 0.19
C LEU A 147 15.45 0.84 0.01
N PRO A 148 16.73 1.18 -0.20
CA PRO A 148 17.16 2.56 -0.41
C PRO A 148 16.87 2.98 -1.85
N LEU A 149 15.63 3.30 -2.15
CA LEU A 149 15.17 3.68 -3.49
C LEU A 149 15.05 5.20 -3.63
N PRO A 150 15.42 5.78 -4.77
CA PRO A 150 15.10 7.16 -5.10
C PRO A 150 13.57 7.31 -5.20
N GLY A 151 12.98 8.04 -4.26
CA GLY A 151 11.51 8.19 -4.19
C GLY A 151 10.92 8.91 -5.41
N ARG A 152 11.73 9.70 -6.12
CA ARG A 152 11.35 10.53 -7.28
C ARG A 152 11.86 9.98 -8.61
N SER A 153 12.00 8.66 -8.72
CA SER A 153 12.31 7.96 -9.97
C SER A 153 11.04 7.37 -10.59
N ALA A 154 11.06 7.17 -11.91
CA ALA A 154 10.03 6.41 -12.62
C ALA A 154 9.89 4.99 -12.04
N ALA A 155 8.68 4.44 -12.08
CA ALA A 155 8.42 3.11 -11.52
C ALA A 155 9.24 2.00 -12.19
N ALA A 156 9.51 2.10 -13.48
CA ALA A 156 10.34 1.15 -14.19
C ALA A 156 11.79 1.14 -13.66
N ALA A 157 12.38 2.32 -13.43
CA ALA A 157 13.75 2.43 -12.91
C ALA A 157 13.87 1.87 -11.48
N ASN A 158 12.90 2.18 -10.61
CA ASN A 158 12.86 1.58 -9.27
C ASN A 158 12.56 0.08 -9.35
N GLY A 159 11.71 -0.34 -10.29
CA GLY A 159 11.41 -1.75 -10.53
C GLY A 159 12.68 -2.58 -10.77
N GLU A 160 13.63 -2.07 -11.58
CA GLU A 160 14.91 -2.74 -11.79
C GLU A 160 15.74 -2.88 -10.50
N ARG A 161 15.78 -1.81 -9.68
CA ARG A 161 16.49 -1.83 -8.40
C ARG A 161 15.87 -2.83 -7.41
N ILE A 162 14.54 -2.89 -7.39
CA ILE A 162 13.80 -3.85 -6.55
C ILE A 162 14.03 -5.28 -7.06
N ALA A 163 13.96 -5.50 -8.37
CA ALA A 163 14.24 -6.82 -8.97
C ALA A 163 15.63 -7.33 -8.59
N GLN A 164 16.64 -6.46 -8.65
CA GLN A 164 18.00 -6.78 -8.21
C GLN A 164 18.04 -7.15 -6.71
N ALA A 165 17.37 -6.37 -5.84
CA ALA A 165 17.33 -6.65 -4.40
C ALA A 165 16.61 -7.96 -4.07
N ILE A 166 15.60 -8.36 -4.87
CA ILE A 166 14.94 -9.67 -4.74
C ILE A 166 15.91 -10.78 -5.10
N LEU A 167 16.63 -10.66 -6.22
CA LEU A 167 17.62 -11.67 -6.66
C LEU A 167 18.79 -11.80 -5.67
N GLU A 168 19.28 -10.69 -5.12
CA GLU A 168 20.31 -10.70 -4.08
C GLU A 168 19.82 -11.40 -2.81
N SER A 169 18.57 -11.16 -2.41
CA SER A 169 17.99 -11.84 -1.23
C SER A 169 17.76 -13.33 -1.47
N ALA A 170 17.37 -13.72 -2.70
CA ALA A 170 17.19 -15.12 -3.07
C ALA A 170 18.52 -15.89 -3.19
N ALA A 171 19.64 -15.18 -3.40
CA ALA A 171 20.96 -15.78 -3.42
C ALA A 171 21.51 -16.12 -2.01
N ASP A 172 20.90 -15.61 -0.94
CA ASP A 172 21.26 -15.96 0.43
C ASP A 172 20.70 -17.34 0.80
N PRO A 173 21.54 -18.34 1.06
CA PRO A 173 21.08 -19.70 1.38
C PRO A 173 20.28 -19.79 2.70
N ALA A 174 20.32 -18.78 3.55
CA ALA A 174 19.53 -18.70 4.77
C ALA A 174 18.10 -18.18 4.52
N VAL A 175 17.80 -17.68 3.33
CA VAL A 175 16.49 -17.12 2.96
C VAL A 175 15.72 -18.14 2.13
N ALA A 176 14.63 -18.66 2.68
CA ALA A 176 13.67 -19.51 1.96
C ALA A 176 12.45 -18.73 1.44
N HIS A 177 12.12 -17.60 2.11
CA HIS A 177 10.96 -16.79 1.75
C HIS A 177 11.31 -15.31 1.70
N ILE A 178 10.87 -14.64 0.64
CA ILE A 178 10.98 -13.19 0.48
C ILE A 178 9.58 -12.61 0.46
N VAL A 179 9.30 -11.67 1.34
CA VAL A 179 8.05 -10.92 1.40
C VAL A 179 8.33 -9.46 1.07
N LEU A 180 7.70 -8.94 0.01
CA LEU A 180 7.72 -7.51 -0.30
C LEU A 180 6.55 -6.83 0.44
N VAL A 181 6.83 -5.80 1.21
CA VAL A 181 5.81 -4.89 1.76
C VAL A 181 5.97 -3.53 1.10
N ALA A 182 5.06 -3.22 0.20
CA ALA A 182 5.17 -2.08 -0.71
C ALA A 182 4.13 -1.01 -0.36
N TYR A 183 4.60 0.16 0.08
CA TYR A 183 3.76 1.27 0.50
C TYR A 183 3.60 2.31 -0.61
N SER A 184 2.36 2.78 -0.85
CA SER A 184 2.08 3.91 -1.74
C SER A 184 2.60 3.67 -3.17
N LYS A 185 3.39 4.59 -3.73
CA LYS A 185 4.13 4.43 -5.00
C LYS A 185 4.98 3.14 -5.02
N GLY A 186 5.49 2.71 -3.88
CA GLY A 186 6.26 1.47 -3.78
C GLY A 186 5.53 0.24 -4.32
N ALA A 187 4.20 0.19 -4.23
CA ALA A 187 3.42 -0.89 -4.84
C ALA A 187 3.50 -0.85 -6.38
N THR A 188 3.44 0.34 -6.97
CA THR A 188 3.67 0.53 -8.41
C THR A 188 5.08 0.07 -8.80
N ASP A 189 6.10 0.49 -8.06
CA ASP A 189 7.50 0.15 -8.30
C ASP A 189 7.73 -1.38 -8.17
N ALA A 190 7.16 -2.02 -7.14
CA ALA A 190 7.23 -3.46 -6.94
C ALA A 190 6.56 -4.26 -8.08
N LEU A 191 5.41 -3.79 -8.58
CA LEU A 191 4.76 -4.42 -9.73
C LEU A 191 5.63 -4.34 -10.99
N HIS A 192 6.35 -3.24 -11.22
CA HIS A 192 7.34 -3.14 -12.29
C HIS A 192 8.51 -4.11 -12.09
N ALA A 193 8.97 -4.32 -10.85
CA ALA A 193 9.99 -5.33 -10.56
C ALA A 193 9.52 -6.74 -10.92
N LEU A 194 8.30 -7.10 -10.52
CA LEU A 194 7.73 -8.40 -10.83
C LEU A 194 7.55 -8.61 -12.33
N ALA A 195 7.11 -7.58 -13.06
CA ALA A 195 7.01 -7.63 -14.50
C ALA A 195 8.38 -7.84 -15.17
N ALA A 196 9.41 -7.13 -14.71
CA ALA A 196 10.77 -7.26 -15.22
C ALA A 196 11.33 -8.67 -14.97
N LEU A 197 11.17 -9.21 -13.78
CA LEU A 197 11.58 -10.58 -13.42
C LEU A 197 10.82 -11.62 -14.26
N ARG A 198 9.50 -11.47 -14.43
CA ARG A 198 8.68 -12.35 -15.26
C ARG A 198 9.12 -12.37 -16.71
N LEU A 199 9.36 -11.20 -17.29
CA LEU A 199 9.80 -11.08 -18.69
C LEU A 199 11.16 -11.72 -18.94
N ARG A 200 12.02 -11.79 -17.92
CA ARG A 200 13.33 -12.44 -17.95
C ARG A 200 13.27 -13.93 -17.61
N GLY A 201 12.11 -14.45 -17.22
CA GLY A 201 12.00 -15.82 -16.69
C GLY A 201 12.82 -16.03 -15.39
N ALA A 202 13.00 -14.96 -14.61
CA ALA A 202 13.90 -14.92 -13.45
C ALA A 202 13.16 -14.64 -12.14
N VAL A 203 11.86 -14.94 -12.04
CA VAL A 203 11.12 -14.86 -10.78
C VAL A 203 11.63 -15.97 -9.86
N PRO A 204 12.32 -15.66 -8.74
CA PRO A 204 12.85 -16.69 -7.85
C PRO A 204 11.72 -17.39 -7.09
N THR A 205 11.89 -18.66 -6.78
CA THR A 205 10.93 -19.46 -6.01
C THR A 205 10.81 -19.00 -4.56
N GLU A 206 11.83 -18.36 -4.05
CA GLU A 206 11.87 -17.74 -2.72
C GLU A 206 10.96 -16.52 -2.61
N LEU A 207 10.57 -15.90 -3.73
CA LEU A 207 9.64 -14.76 -3.71
C LEU A 207 8.24 -15.25 -3.37
N ALA A 208 7.92 -15.23 -2.09
CA ALA A 208 6.70 -15.80 -1.53
C ALA A 208 5.48 -14.87 -1.63
N ALA A 209 5.66 -13.55 -1.43
CA ALA A 209 4.53 -12.64 -1.42
C ALA A 209 4.86 -11.18 -1.76
N LEU A 210 3.83 -10.45 -2.24
CA LEU A 210 3.76 -9.00 -2.30
C LEU A 210 2.54 -8.51 -1.51
N VAL A 211 2.77 -7.62 -0.55
CA VAL A 211 1.73 -6.90 0.19
C VAL A 211 1.71 -5.44 -0.29
N SER A 212 0.62 -5.01 -0.90
CA SER A 212 0.37 -3.61 -1.25
C SER A 212 -0.31 -2.90 -0.08
N VAL A 213 0.33 -1.87 0.47
CA VAL A 213 -0.23 -1.08 1.57
C VAL A 213 -0.51 0.34 1.09
N ALA A 214 -1.78 0.72 1.01
CA ALA A 214 -2.25 1.95 0.40
C ALA A 214 -1.58 2.22 -0.96
N GLY A 215 -1.39 1.16 -1.75
CA GLY A 215 -0.60 1.18 -2.97
C GLY A 215 -1.28 1.95 -4.09
N VAL A 216 -0.50 2.68 -4.90
CA VAL A 216 -1.00 3.33 -6.12
C VAL A 216 -1.06 2.30 -7.25
N VAL A 217 -1.96 1.31 -7.12
CA VAL A 217 -2.06 0.15 -8.04
C VAL A 217 -2.68 0.54 -9.37
N MET A 218 -3.88 1.10 -9.33
CA MET A 218 -4.64 1.56 -10.50
C MET A 218 -4.39 3.03 -10.84
N GLY A 219 -3.45 3.66 -10.15
CA GLY A 219 -3.21 5.09 -10.26
C GLY A 219 -4.07 5.91 -9.31
N THR A 220 -3.93 7.24 -9.38
CA THR A 220 -4.72 8.18 -8.59
C THR A 220 -5.18 9.36 -9.44
N PRO A 221 -6.43 9.84 -9.27
CA PRO A 221 -6.91 11.06 -9.93
C PRO A 221 -6.06 12.30 -9.62
N LEU A 222 -5.33 12.29 -8.49
CA LEU A 222 -4.41 13.38 -8.15
C LEU A 222 -3.24 13.44 -9.12
N ALA A 223 -2.66 12.29 -9.48
CA ALA A 223 -1.59 12.23 -10.47
C ALA A 223 -2.11 12.70 -11.83
N ASP A 224 -3.27 12.22 -12.29
CA ASP A 224 -3.87 12.67 -13.55
C ASP A 224 -4.05 14.19 -13.60
N ARG A 225 -4.40 14.80 -12.47
CA ARG A 225 -4.67 16.25 -12.38
C ARG A 225 -3.40 17.09 -12.28
N TYR A 226 -2.39 16.61 -11.56
CA TYR A 226 -1.25 17.43 -11.16
C TYR A 226 0.08 17.07 -11.84
N GLU A 227 0.11 16.03 -12.69
CA GLU A 227 1.30 15.55 -13.38
C GLU A 227 2.08 16.71 -14.05
N ALA A 228 1.44 17.47 -14.93
CA ALA A 228 2.10 18.52 -15.67
C ALA A 228 2.67 19.66 -14.77
N VAL A 229 1.95 20.00 -13.70
CA VAL A 229 2.40 21.02 -12.73
C VAL A 229 3.57 20.48 -11.91
N TYR A 230 3.47 19.22 -11.47
CA TYR A 230 4.52 18.57 -10.72
C TYR A 230 5.80 18.47 -11.57
N ASP A 231 5.71 17.98 -12.81
CA ASP A 231 6.86 17.83 -13.71
C ASP A 231 7.55 19.15 -14.01
N ALA A 232 6.77 20.23 -14.15
CA ALA A 232 7.33 21.57 -14.34
C ALA A 232 8.09 22.12 -13.12
N LEU A 233 7.65 21.76 -11.91
CA LEU A 233 8.22 22.25 -10.66
C LEU A 233 9.29 21.33 -10.08
N SER A 234 9.17 20.03 -10.30
CA SER A 234 9.96 19.00 -9.63
C SER A 234 11.47 19.10 -9.86
N PRO A 235 12.01 19.53 -11.03
CA PRO A 235 13.45 19.72 -11.21
C PRO A 235 14.04 20.80 -10.31
N HIS A 236 13.22 21.79 -9.93
CA HIS A 236 13.64 22.95 -9.13
C HIS A 236 13.32 22.79 -7.64
N PHE A 237 12.50 21.80 -7.30
CA PHE A 237 12.02 21.59 -5.95
C PHE A 237 12.80 20.45 -5.28
N ARG A 238 13.69 20.79 -4.37
CA ARG A 238 14.47 19.85 -3.55
C ARG A 238 14.13 20.02 -2.06
N PRO A 239 12.92 19.67 -1.64
CA PRO A 239 12.59 19.75 -0.23
C PRO A 239 13.41 18.71 0.55
N PHE A 240 14.02 19.13 1.65
CA PHE A 240 14.62 18.22 2.63
C PHE A 240 15.70 17.27 2.06
N ASP A 241 16.63 17.78 1.26
CA ASP A 241 17.75 16.99 0.68
C ASP A 241 17.32 15.78 -0.18
N CYS A 242 16.11 15.83 -0.73
CA CYS A 242 15.65 14.81 -1.67
C CYS A 242 16.59 14.67 -2.88
N SER A 243 16.74 13.46 -3.39
CA SER A 243 17.31 13.26 -4.73
C SER A 243 16.55 14.10 -5.76
N SER A 244 17.24 14.57 -6.79
CA SER A 244 16.56 15.21 -7.93
C SER A 244 15.58 14.21 -8.56
N SER A 245 14.44 14.72 -9.08
CA SER A 245 13.57 13.88 -9.89
C SER A 245 14.34 13.39 -11.12
N GLU A 246 14.30 12.07 -11.36
CA GLU A 246 14.80 11.46 -12.58
C GLU A 246 13.76 11.55 -13.71
N GLY A 247 12.56 12.11 -13.43
CA GLY A 247 11.42 12.21 -14.32
C GLY A 247 10.55 10.95 -14.35
N GLY A 248 9.30 11.11 -14.78
CA GLY A 248 8.34 10.00 -14.96
C GLY A 248 7.78 9.39 -13.67
N ASP A 249 8.18 9.90 -12.50
CA ASP A 249 7.67 9.46 -11.21
C ASP A 249 6.15 9.70 -11.09
N MET A 250 5.68 10.92 -11.41
CA MET A 250 4.25 11.24 -11.37
C MET A 250 3.47 10.58 -12.49
N ALA A 251 4.02 10.53 -13.72
CA ALA A 251 3.40 9.85 -14.86
C ALA A 251 3.06 8.40 -14.53
N SER A 252 3.98 7.69 -13.87
CA SER A 252 3.81 6.28 -13.47
C SER A 252 2.69 6.06 -12.45
N LEU A 253 2.11 7.12 -11.87
CA LEU A 253 1.02 7.07 -10.89
C LEU A 253 -0.33 7.49 -11.47
N THR A 254 -0.40 7.90 -12.74
CA THR A 254 -1.66 8.29 -13.38
C THR A 254 -2.53 7.08 -13.65
N ARG A 255 -3.85 7.23 -13.56
CA ARG A 255 -4.82 6.18 -13.98
C ARG A 255 -4.69 5.87 -15.47
N ARG A 256 -4.39 6.91 -16.27
CA ARG A 256 -4.16 6.78 -17.71
C ARG A 256 -3.04 5.79 -18.04
N GLU A 257 -1.98 5.79 -17.24
CA GLU A 257 -0.83 4.91 -17.40
C GLU A 257 -1.08 3.54 -16.75
N ARG A 258 -1.59 3.52 -15.51
CA ARG A 258 -1.67 2.30 -14.70
C ARG A 258 -2.62 1.25 -15.26
N GLY A 259 -3.80 1.64 -15.72
CA GLY A 259 -4.80 0.71 -16.25
C GLY A 259 -4.26 -0.12 -17.42
N PRO A 260 -3.83 0.52 -18.53
CA PRO A 260 -3.22 -0.18 -19.67
C PRO A 260 -1.96 -0.98 -19.28
N TRP A 261 -1.12 -0.43 -18.40
CA TRP A 261 0.10 -1.11 -17.99
C TRP A 261 -0.21 -2.43 -17.25
N LEU A 262 -1.14 -2.43 -16.30
CA LEU A 262 -1.55 -3.64 -15.58
C LEU A 262 -2.19 -4.68 -16.48
N ALA A 263 -3.00 -4.25 -17.43
CA ALA A 263 -3.60 -5.15 -18.42
C ALA A 263 -2.53 -5.87 -19.27
N ALA A 264 -1.45 -5.17 -19.63
CA ALA A 264 -0.33 -5.71 -20.38
C ALA A 264 0.67 -6.52 -19.53
N ASN A 265 0.72 -6.25 -18.22
CA ASN A 265 1.69 -6.82 -17.29
C ASN A 265 0.98 -7.46 -16.08
N PRO A 266 0.25 -8.57 -16.28
CA PRO A 266 -0.35 -9.27 -15.14
C PRO A 266 0.74 -9.74 -14.18
N PRO A 267 0.50 -9.69 -12.86
CA PRO A 267 1.43 -10.21 -11.86
C PRO A 267 1.79 -11.67 -12.14
N PRO A 268 3.05 -12.09 -11.96
CA PRO A 268 3.47 -13.48 -12.19
C PRO A 268 2.72 -14.45 -11.28
N ALA A 269 2.47 -15.66 -11.76
CA ALA A 269 2.07 -16.76 -10.90
C ALA A 269 3.24 -17.19 -9.99
N GLY A 270 2.92 -17.72 -8.83
CA GLY A 270 3.88 -18.18 -7.82
C GLY A 270 3.74 -17.36 -6.53
N PRO A 271 4.13 -16.09 -6.51
CA PRO A 271 3.94 -15.26 -5.31
C PRO A 271 2.47 -15.08 -4.94
N ALA A 272 2.18 -15.02 -3.65
CA ALA A 272 0.87 -14.63 -3.15
C ALA A 272 0.75 -13.08 -3.13
N TYR A 273 -0.46 -12.56 -3.36
CA TYR A 273 -0.72 -11.13 -3.43
C TYR A 273 -1.70 -10.71 -2.35
N TYR A 274 -1.36 -9.65 -1.62
CA TYR A 274 -2.18 -9.12 -0.54
C TYR A 274 -2.37 -7.62 -0.68
N SER A 275 -3.52 -7.13 -0.23
CA SER A 275 -3.85 -5.71 -0.20
C SER A 275 -4.28 -5.27 1.19
N VAL A 276 -3.74 -4.16 1.65
CA VAL A 276 -4.21 -3.37 2.77
C VAL A 276 -4.53 -1.98 2.24
N VAL A 277 -5.79 -1.59 2.27
CA VAL A 277 -6.24 -0.29 1.79
C VAL A 277 -6.64 0.60 2.97
N ALA A 278 -6.73 1.90 2.73
CA ALA A 278 -7.13 2.84 3.76
C ALA A 278 -8.15 3.85 3.24
N HIS A 279 -9.03 4.28 4.11
CA HIS A 279 -9.87 5.45 3.91
C HIS A 279 -10.27 6.07 5.25
N ALA A 280 -10.43 7.38 5.27
CA ALA A 280 -10.82 8.11 6.46
C ALA A 280 -11.78 9.25 6.13
N GLN A 281 -12.60 9.65 7.08
CA GLN A 281 -13.41 10.86 6.93
C GLN A 281 -12.48 12.09 6.85
N PRO A 282 -12.82 13.13 6.06
CA PRO A 282 -11.95 14.31 5.90
C PRO A 282 -11.54 14.98 7.21
N GLY A 283 -12.40 14.94 8.24
CA GLY A 283 -12.09 15.46 9.58
C GLY A 283 -11.06 14.64 10.35
N GLN A 284 -10.85 13.39 9.97
CA GLN A 284 -9.91 12.46 10.58
C GLN A 284 -8.56 12.39 9.85
N MET A 285 -8.44 13.06 8.71
CA MET A 285 -7.20 13.11 7.93
C MET A 285 -6.23 14.14 8.48
N SER A 286 -4.96 13.90 8.26
CA SER A 286 -3.87 14.87 8.43
C SER A 286 -4.20 16.18 7.69
N PRO A 287 -3.95 17.36 8.27
CA PRO A 287 -4.38 18.63 7.72
C PRO A 287 -4.02 18.84 6.23
N LEU A 288 -2.82 18.42 5.83
CA LEU A 288 -2.36 18.52 4.45
C LEU A 288 -3.07 17.59 3.47
N LEU A 289 -3.65 16.48 3.96
CA LEU A 289 -4.39 15.52 3.13
C LEU A 289 -5.88 15.85 2.98
N ARG A 290 -6.41 16.79 3.77
CA ARG A 290 -7.84 17.14 3.73
C ARG A 290 -8.28 17.72 2.39
N ALA A 291 -7.43 18.54 1.76
CA ALA A 291 -7.75 19.15 0.48
C ALA A 291 -7.76 18.11 -0.65
N SER A 292 -6.74 17.27 -0.73
CA SER A 292 -6.66 16.18 -1.70
C SER A 292 -7.74 15.12 -1.45
N GLY A 293 -8.02 14.79 -0.18
CA GLY A 293 -9.12 13.88 0.19
C GLY A 293 -10.49 14.38 -0.28
N LYS A 294 -10.75 15.69 -0.20
CA LYS A 294 -11.98 16.29 -0.75
C LYS A 294 -12.05 16.21 -2.28
N LEU A 295 -10.91 16.37 -2.97
CA LEU A 295 -10.85 16.20 -4.43
C LEU A 295 -11.13 14.75 -4.83
N LEU A 296 -10.53 13.79 -4.13
CA LEU A 296 -10.78 12.37 -4.37
C LEU A 296 -12.21 11.96 -4.04
N ALA A 297 -12.81 12.55 -3.00
CA ALA A 297 -14.19 12.28 -2.59
C ALA A 297 -15.23 12.67 -3.65
N ALA A 298 -14.89 13.52 -4.61
CA ALA A 298 -15.73 13.80 -5.77
C ALA A 298 -15.80 12.58 -6.73
N VAL A 299 -14.86 11.65 -6.64
CA VAL A 299 -14.84 10.40 -7.41
C VAL A 299 -15.33 9.24 -6.54
N ASP A 300 -14.72 9.02 -5.37
CA ASP A 300 -15.15 8.07 -4.36
C ASP A 300 -14.79 8.62 -2.95
N PRO A 301 -15.76 8.72 -2.01
CA PRO A 301 -15.49 9.21 -0.66
C PRO A 301 -14.56 8.28 0.14
N ARG A 302 -14.43 7.02 -0.25
CA ARG A 302 -13.51 6.07 0.38
C ARG A 302 -12.11 6.26 -0.17
N ASN A 303 -11.39 7.20 0.38
CA ASN A 303 -10.01 7.50 0.03
C ASN A 303 -9.21 7.87 1.29
N ASP A 304 -7.91 7.75 1.19
CA ASP A 304 -6.97 8.04 2.26
C ASP A 304 -6.31 9.44 2.15
N GLY A 305 -6.80 10.25 1.22
CA GLY A 305 -6.25 11.57 0.91
C GLY A 305 -5.21 11.57 -0.22
N GLN A 306 -4.76 10.40 -0.68
CA GLN A 306 -3.82 10.24 -1.80
C GLN A 306 -4.33 9.24 -2.84
N VAL A 307 -4.98 8.17 -2.41
CA VAL A 307 -5.46 7.08 -3.26
C VAL A 307 -6.90 6.73 -2.87
N ILE A 308 -7.70 6.35 -3.85
CA ILE A 308 -9.03 5.79 -3.64
C ILE A 308 -8.86 4.31 -3.22
N ALA A 309 -9.60 3.87 -2.20
CA ALA A 309 -9.44 2.53 -1.64
C ALA A 309 -9.57 1.41 -2.69
N SER A 310 -10.52 1.52 -3.61
CA SER A 310 -10.68 0.54 -4.70
C SER A 310 -9.50 0.53 -5.69
N ASP A 311 -8.87 1.69 -5.92
CA ASP A 311 -7.73 1.80 -6.82
C ASP A 311 -6.43 1.26 -6.19
N ALA A 312 -6.43 1.07 -4.87
CA ALA A 312 -5.30 0.53 -4.11
C ALA A 312 -5.30 -1.00 -4.01
N ILE A 313 -6.37 -1.68 -4.45
CA ILE A 313 -6.46 -3.14 -4.40
C ILE A 313 -5.71 -3.76 -5.57
N LEU A 314 -4.82 -4.70 -5.28
CA LEU A 314 -4.17 -5.52 -6.30
C LEU A 314 -5.19 -6.49 -6.95
N PRO A 315 -5.24 -6.58 -8.27
CA PRO A 315 -6.06 -7.58 -8.94
C PRO A 315 -5.70 -9.01 -8.51
N GLY A 316 -6.70 -9.81 -8.19
CA GLY A 316 -6.50 -11.21 -7.77
C GLY A 316 -5.85 -11.38 -6.39
N SER A 317 -5.76 -10.32 -5.59
CA SER A 317 -5.16 -10.39 -4.25
C SER A 317 -6.15 -10.82 -3.17
N VAL A 318 -5.60 -11.16 -2.01
CA VAL A 318 -6.34 -11.25 -0.75
C VAL A 318 -6.41 -9.85 -0.14
N LEU A 319 -7.61 -9.32 0.08
CA LEU A 319 -7.83 -8.08 0.83
C LEU A 319 -7.76 -8.41 2.33
N LEU A 320 -6.70 -7.95 3.00
CA LEU A 320 -6.49 -8.19 4.43
C LEU A 320 -7.19 -7.16 5.31
N ALA A 321 -7.14 -5.88 4.93
CA ALA A 321 -7.73 -4.84 5.76
C ALA A 321 -8.17 -3.62 4.94
N GLN A 322 -9.23 -2.99 5.45
CA GLN A 322 -9.64 -1.64 5.11
C GLN A 322 -9.41 -0.76 6.35
N ALA A 323 -8.29 -0.06 6.38
CA ALA A 323 -7.88 0.72 7.56
C ALA A 323 -8.64 2.05 7.64
N ASN A 324 -9.13 2.39 8.83
CA ASN A 324 -9.65 3.71 9.14
C ASN A 324 -8.49 4.66 9.46
N ALA A 325 -7.73 5.00 8.43
CA ALA A 325 -6.54 5.84 8.51
C ALA A 325 -6.42 6.68 7.24
N ASP A 326 -5.71 7.79 7.31
CA ASP A 326 -5.23 8.46 6.13
C ASP A 326 -3.94 7.82 5.60
N HIS A 327 -3.52 8.26 4.43
CA HIS A 327 -2.37 7.71 3.71
C HIS A 327 -1.08 7.69 4.55
N TRP A 328 -0.83 8.73 5.32
CA TRP A 328 0.39 8.87 6.09
C TRP A 328 0.34 8.12 7.42
N ASP A 329 -0.76 8.26 8.16
CA ASP A 329 -0.93 7.65 9.47
C ASP A 329 -0.88 6.12 9.40
N LEU A 330 -1.31 5.54 8.27
CA LEU A 330 -1.31 4.10 8.06
C LEU A 330 0.09 3.46 8.22
N ALA A 331 1.11 4.11 7.69
CA ALA A 331 2.45 3.52 7.61
C ALA A 331 3.57 4.39 8.21
N LEU A 332 3.42 5.71 8.22
CA LEU A 332 4.50 6.62 8.60
C LEU A 332 4.39 7.06 10.07
N PRO A 333 5.42 6.81 10.90
CA PRO A 333 5.42 7.15 12.33
C PRO A 333 5.66 8.64 12.61
N ARG A 334 4.94 9.53 11.90
CA ARG A 334 5.10 10.99 11.98
C ARG A 334 4.65 11.57 13.33
N ASP A 335 3.74 10.90 14.01
CA ASP A 335 3.31 11.21 15.38
C ASP A 335 4.45 11.08 16.41
N ARG A 336 5.48 10.29 16.08
CA ARG A 336 6.71 10.12 16.90
C ARG A 336 7.85 11.04 16.46
N HIS A 337 7.63 11.93 15.47
CA HIS A 337 8.67 12.82 14.97
C HIS A 337 9.16 13.78 16.09
N PRO A 338 10.48 14.03 16.25
CA PRO A 338 11.00 14.93 17.29
C PRO A 338 10.52 16.37 17.12
N ASP A 339 10.34 16.84 15.88
CA ASP A 339 9.83 18.19 15.57
C ASP A 339 8.31 18.26 15.81
N ALA A 340 7.88 19.19 16.69
CA ALA A 340 6.50 19.44 17.00
C ALA A 340 5.67 19.92 15.79
N ALA A 341 6.24 20.67 14.87
CA ALA A 341 5.56 21.12 13.65
C ALA A 341 5.24 19.92 12.73
N MET A 342 6.15 18.95 12.64
CA MET A 342 5.91 17.72 11.90
C MET A 342 4.82 16.87 12.55
N ARG A 343 4.82 16.75 13.88
CA ARG A 343 3.73 16.05 14.60
C ARG A 343 2.38 16.74 14.41
N ALA A 344 2.34 18.06 14.37
CA ALA A 344 1.12 18.84 14.15
C ALA A 344 0.52 18.65 12.74
N MET A 345 1.30 18.13 11.78
CA MET A 345 0.84 17.81 10.44
C MET A 345 0.22 16.41 10.31
N THR A 346 0.15 15.64 11.40
CA THR A 346 -0.55 14.34 11.46
C THR A 346 -2.04 14.51 11.77
N SER A 347 -2.82 13.44 11.64
CA SER A 347 -4.24 13.44 12.04
C SER A 347 -4.43 13.59 13.55
N GLY A 348 -3.40 13.36 14.35
CA GLY A 348 -3.45 13.29 15.81
C GLY A 348 -4.04 12.01 16.37
N ARG A 349 -4.34 11.01 15.52
CA ARG A 349 -5.04 9.78 15.93
C ARG A 349 -4.11 8.67 16.44
N ALA A 350 -2.81 8.78 16.26
CA ALA A 350 -1.83 7.76 16.66
C ALA A 350 -2.23 6.34 16.21
N TYR A 351 -2.44 6.17 14.89
CA TYR A 351 -2.85 4.88 14.32
C TYR A 351 -1.89 3.76 14.75
N PRO A 352 -2.37 2.59 15.20
CA PRO A 352 -1.53 1.51 15.72
C PRO A 352 -0.89 0.70 14.58
N ARG A 353 -0.07 1.37 13.78
CA ARG A 353 0.61 0.82 12.58
C ARG A 353 1.54 -0.35 12.89
N GLU A 354 2.07 -0.39 14.10
CA GLU A 354 2.94 -1.48 14.55
C GLU A 354 2.16 -2.78 14.72
N ALA A 355 0.97 -2.72 15.34
CA ALA A 355 0.07 -3.86 15.43
C ALA A 355 -0.41 -4.32 14.04
N LEU A 356 -0.70 -3.36 13.13
CA LEU A 356 -1.06 -3.67 11.76
C LEU A 356 0.07 -4.42 11.05
N PHE A 357 1.31 -3.93 11.15
CA PHE A 357 2.45 -4.55 10.49
C PHE A 357 2.73 -5.95 11.03
N ARG A 358 2.68 -6.15 12.35
CA ARG A 358 2.80 -7.47 12.98
C ARG A 358 1.73 -8.44 12.50
N ALA A 359 0.46 -8.02 12.51
CA ALA A 359 -0.63 -8.84 12.03
C ALA A 359 -0.46 -9.20 10.54
N MET A 360 -0.06 -8.24 9.69
CA MET A 360 0.24 -8.50 8.28
C MET A 360 1.34 -9.55 8.12
N LEU A 361 2.46 -9.40 8.84
CA LEU A 361 3.57 -10.35 8.73
C LEU A 361 3.17 -11.75 9.20
N VAL A 362 2.46 -11.87 10.33
CA VAL A 362 1.97 -13.16 10.82
C VAL A 362 1.02 -13.80 9.80
N TRP A 363 0.10 -13.02 9.23
CA TRP A 363 -0.82 -13.55 8.22
C TRP A 363 -0.07 -14.02 6.97
N VAL A 364 0.74 -13.14 6.39
CA VAL A 364 1.39 -13.38 5.10
C VAL A 364 2.37 -14.53 5.19
N VAL A 365 3.30 -14.49 6.14
CA VAL A 365 4.31 -15.55 6.31
C VAL A 365 3.67 -16.87 6.76
N GLY A 366 2.60 -16.80 7.54
CA GLY A 366 1.84 -18.00 7.92
C GLY A 366 1.03 -18.63 6.78
N SER A 367 0.71 -17.87 5.73
CA SER A 367 -0.13 -18.31 4.61
C SER A 367 0.66 -18.76 3.37
N VAL A 368 1.93 -18.35 3.21
CA VAL A 368 2.76 -18.76 2.06
C VAL A 368 3.20 -20.23 2.20
N HIS A 369 3.45 -20.89 1.08
CA HIS A 369 3.78 -22.30 1.01
C HIS A 369 5.22 -22.52 0.54
#